data_8efda94f65e75abf77ae5fe9843b3356
#
_entry.id   8efda94f65e75abf77ae5fe9843b3356
#
_cell.length_a   1.000
_cell.length_b   1.000
_cell.length_c   1.000
_cell.angle_alpha   90.00
_cell.angle_beta   90.00
_cell.angle_gamma   90.00
#
_symmetry.space_group_name_H-M   'P 1'
#
loop_
_entity.id
_entity.type
_entity.pdbx_description
1 polymer ?
#
loop_
_entity_poly.entity_id
_entity_poly.type
_entity_poly.pdbx_seq_one_letter_code
_entity_poly.pdbx_strand_id
1 'polypeptide(L)'
;MAVWTAHKGDSGIGWVLIVDDEEKVRKVARLTLTKAGYDVEEAEDGGKAIEVLNSGENPLMVDVIICDIRMPRVNGTEAIEYFRAQYPSIPIIVQTGYPDLQLATSLLRQGVADYLVKPVDSEKLISTVAKAVEQRSI
;
A
#
# COMPACT_ATOMS: atom_id res chain seq x y z
N MET A 1 21.45 1.87 0.59
CA MET A 1 21.53 3.25 0.13
C MET A 1 21.45 4.24 1.27
N ALA A 2 22.40 5.14 1.28
CA ALA A 2 22.46 6.14 2.33
C ALA A 2 21.20 7.00 2.38
N VAL A 3 20.71 7.43 1.20
CA VAL A 3 19.52 8.28 1.13
C VAL A 3 18.30 7.59 1.73
N TRP A 4 18.10 6.34 1.37
CA TRP A 4 16.97 5.58 1.86
C TRP A 4 17.04 5.38 3.37
N THR A 5 18.18 4.96 3.86
CA THR A 5 18.37 4.70 5.28
C THR A 5 18.16 5.98 6.08
N ALA A 6 18.72 7.10 5.61
CA ALA A 6 18.56 8.37 6.29
C ALA A 6 17.11 8.82 6.29
N HIS A 7 16.44 8.65 5.16
CA HIS A 7 15.03 9.05 5.02
C HIS A 7 14.15 8.27 5.99
N LYS A 8 14.28 6.95 5.97
CA LYS A 8 13.50 6.10 6.87
C LYS A 8 13.87 6.36 8.31
N GLY A 9 15.13 6.61 8.57
CA GLY A 9 15.59 6.97 9.90
C GLY A 9 14.98 8.27 10.41
N ASP A 10 14.81 9.24 9.50
CA ASP A 10 14.22 10.54 9.87
C ASP A 10 12.74 10.40 10.21
N SER A 11 11.96 9.68 9.40
CA SER A 11 10.55 9.49 9.68
C SER A 11 10.36 8.52 10.83
N GLY A 12 11.22 7.51 10.88
CA GLY A 12 11.25 6.52 11.95
C GLY A 12 10.17 5.49 11.94
N ILE A 13 9.13 5.56 11.11
CA ILE A 13 8.00 4.65 11.25
C ILE A 13 7.65 3.81 10.02
N GLY A 14 8.02 4.21 8.83
CA GLY A 14 7.85 3.31 7.70
C GLY A 14 7.58 3.99 6.38
N TRP A 15 7.57 3.20 5.32
CA TRP A 15 7.38 3.68 3.96
C TRP A 15 6.20 2.96 3.31
N VAL A 16 5.24 3.74 2.79
CA VAL A 16 3.98 3.26 2.25
C VAL A 16 3.91 3.53 0.76
N LEU A 17 3.54 2.50 -0.02
CA LEU A 17 3.24 2.67 -1.44
C LEU A 17 1.72 2.72 -1.59
N ILE A 18 1.20 3.81 -2.16
CA ILE A 18 -0.23 3.98 -2.41
C ILE A 18 -0.49 3.78 -3.90
N VAL A 19 -1.35 2.82 -4.23
CA VAL A 19 -1.71 2.50 -5.62
C VAL A 19 -3.20 2.77 -5.81
N ASP A 20 -3.52 3.82 -6.57
CA ASP A 20 -4.91 4.22 -6.79
C ASP A 20 -4.94 5.11 -8.03
N ASP A 21 -5.94 4.92 -8.91
CA ASP A 21 -6.03 5.71 -10.12
C ASP A 21 -6.63 7.11 -9.89
N GLU A 22 -7.22 7.34 -8.72
CA GLU A 22 -7.81 8.63 -8.38
C GLU A 22 -6.79 9.52 -7.67
N GLU A 23 -6.37 10.57 -8.34
CA GLU A 23 -5.37 11.48 -7.79
C GLU A 23 -5.79 12.07 -6.45
N LYS A 24 -7.07 12.43 -6.32
CA LYS A 24 -7.57 13.02 -5.06
C LYS A 24 -7.45 12.05 -3.90
N VAL A 25 -7.75 10.78 -4.13
CA VAL A 25 -7.65 9.75 -3.09
C VAL A 25 -6.19 9.58 -2.68
N ARG A 26 -5.27 9.49 -3.66
CA ARG A 26 -3.84 9.39 -3.36
C ARG A 26 -3.36 10.58 -2.54
N LYS A 27 -3.80 11.78 -2.94
CA LYS A 27 -3.36 13.01 -2.28
C LYS A 27 -3.81 13.05 -0.82
N VAL A 28 -5.07 12.71 -0.55
CA VAL A 28 -5.60 12.70 0.82
C VAL A 28 -4.87 11.67 1.67
N ALA A 29 -4.68 10.47 1.14
CA ALA A 29 -3.96 9.41 1.86
C ALA A 29 -2.52 9.83 2.12
N ARG A 30 -1.86 10.42 1.13
CA ARG A 30 -0.49 10.90 1.28
C ARG A 30 -0.39 11.93 2.39
N LEU A 31 -1.29 12.93 2.38
CA LEU A 31 -1.27 13.96 3.42
C LEU A 31 -1.50 13.37 4.80
N THR A 32 -2.47 12.48 4.91
CA THR A 32 -2.79 11.81 6.18
C THR A 32 -1.60 11.04 6.72
N LEU A 33 -1.00 10.22 5.89
CA LEU A 33 0.09 9.34 6.33
C LEU A 33 1.40 10.10 6.53
N THR A 34 1.67 11.11 5.70
CA THR A 34 2.85 11.95 5.88
C THR A 34 2.80 12.70 7.21
N LYS A 35 1.63 13.21 7.55
CA LYS A 35 1.45 13.88 8.85
C LYS A 35 1.65 12.92 10.01
N ALA A 36 1.34 11.66 9.82
CA ALA A 36 1.53 10.64 10.85
C ALA A 36 2.97 10.14 10.92
N GLY A 37 3.85 10.63 10.03
CA GLY A 37 5.27 10.31 10.08
C GLY A 37 5.76 9.29 9.07
N TYR A 38 4.88 8.82 8.18
CA TYR A 38 5.27 7.85 7.15
C TYR A 38 5.84 8.53 5.92
N ASP A 39 6.74 7.84 5.26
CA ASP A 39 7.21 8.21 3.93
C ASP A 39 6.27 7.56 2.93
N VAL A 40 5.88 8.30 1.89
CA VAL A 40 4.85 7.85 0.95
C VAL A 40 5.33 7.94 -0.48
N GLU A 41 5.12 6.84 -1.22
CA GLU A 41 5.32 6.79 -2.66
C GLU A 41 3.97 6.52 -3.29
N GLU A 42 3.74 7.01 -4.52
CA GLU A 42 2.45 6.87 -5.19
C GLU A 42 2.59 6.19 -6.54
N ALA A 43 1.55 5.46 -6.93
CA ALA A 43 1.44 4.90 -8.28
C ALA A 43 -0.01 5.03 -8.72
N GLU A 44 -0.23 5.39 -9.97
CA GLU A 44 -1.58 5.63 -10.49
C GLU A 44 -2.28 4.38 -10.97
N ASP A 45 -1.55 3.29 -11.16
CA ASP A 45 -2.13 1.99 -11.56
C ASP A 45 -1.19 0.86 -11.18
N GLY A 46 -1.65 -0.37 -11.40
CA GLY A 46 -0.88 -1.56 -11.06
C GLY A 46 0.45 -1.67 -11.79
N GLY A 47 0.46 -1.28 -13.06
CA GLY A 47 1.69 -1.31 -13.85
C GLY A 47 2.74 -0.36 -13.30
N LYS A 48 2.31 0.85 -12.95
CA LYS A 48 3.22 1.83 -12.33
C LYS A 48 3.71 1.36 -10.97
N ALA A 49 2.84 0.72 -10.21
CA ALA A 49 3.22 0.19 -8.90
C ALA A 49 4.31 -0.87 -9.05
N ILE A 50 4.17 -1.74 -10.04
CA ILE A 50 5.17 -2.76 -10.30
C ILE A 50 6.50 -2.10 -10.69
N GLU A 51 6.46 -1.08 -11.53
CA GLU A 51 7.67 -0.33 -11.91
C GLU A 51 8.34 0.29 -10.69
N VAL A 52 7.54 0.94 -9.83
CA VAL A 52 8.07 1.57 -8.61
C VAL A 52 8.73 0.54 -7.72
N LEU A 53 8.07 -0.59 -7.49
CA LEU A 53 8.63 -1.63 -6.62
C LEU A 53 9.90 -2.24 -7.20
N ASN A 54 9.96 -2.39 -8.51
CA ASN A 54 11.13 -3.01 -9.14
C ASN A 54 12.30 -2.03 -9.32
N SER A 55 12.12 -0.76 -8.95
CA SER A 55 13.16 0.24 -9.10
C SER A 55 14.15 0.19 -7.95
N GLY A 56 15.42 -0.04 -8.26
CA GLY A 56 16.50 0.05 -7.29
C GLY A 56 16.24 -0.81 -6.05
N GLU A 57 16.24 -0.17 -4.89
CA GLU A 57 16.10 -0.85 -3.62
C GLU A 57 14.67 -0.80 -3.05
N ASN A 58 13.72 -0.29 -3.82
CA ASN A 58 12.34 -0.14 -3.34
C ASN A 58 11.73 -1.42 -2.77
N PRO A 59 11.97 -2.62 -3.35
CA PRO A 59 11.39 -3.83 -2.76
C PRO A 59 11.82 -4.10 -1.32
N LEU A 60 13.00 -3.63 -0.95
CA LEU A 60 13.50 -3.79 0.42
C LEU A 60 12.99 -2.71 1.34
N MET A 61 12.53 -1.60 0.78
CA MET A 61 12.24 -0.39 1.52
C MET A 61 10.77 -0.18 1.82
N VAL A 62 9.89 -0.68 0.95
CA VAL A 62 8.45 -0.50 1.14
C VAL A 62 7.97 -1.43 2.25
N ASP A 63 7.33 -0.86 3.25
CA ASP A 63 6.84 -1.59 4.41
C ASP A 63 5.41 -2.04 4.27
N VAL A 64 4.61 -1.36 3.44
CA VAL A 64 3.22 -1.73 3.21
C VAL A 64 2.74 -1.14 1.89
N ILE A 65 1.85 -1.86 1.21
CA ILE A 65 1.21 -1.41 -0.03
C ILE A 65 -0.27 -1.23 0.25
N ILE A 66 -0.80 -0.05 -0.10
CA ILE A 66 -2.25 0.20 -0.10
C ILE A 66 -2.67 0.18 -1.56
N CYS A 67 -3.56 -0.71 -1.94
CA CYS A 67 -3.90 -0.92 -3.34
C CYS A 67 -5.41 -0.92 -3.58
N ASP A 68 -5.84 -0.07 -4.53
CA ASP A 68 -7.21 -0.10 -5.04
C ASP A 68 -7.32 -1.28 -6.00
N ILE A 69 -8.46 -1.97 -5.96
CA ILE A 69 -8.67 -3.15 -6.82
C ILE A 69 -9.38 -2.81 -8.12
N ARG A 70 -9.93 -1.60 -8.26
CA ARG A 70 -10.58 -1.16 -9.49
C ARG A 70 -9.76 -0.08 -10.17
N MET A 71 -8.89 -0.50 -11.05
CA MET A 71 -8.02 0.41 -11.79
C MET A 71 -7.92 -0.03 -13.25
N PRO A 72 -7.64 0.90 -14.18
CA PRO A 72 -7.42 0.55 -15.58
C PRO A 72 -6.09 -0.18 -15.76
N ARG A 73 -5.90 -0.76 -16.93
CA ARG A 73 -4.68 -1.50 -17.33
C ARG A 73 -4.48 -2.73 -16.45
N VAL A 74 -3.40 -2.77 -15.70
CA VAL A 74 -3.19 -3.86 -14.75
C VAL A 74 -4.08 -3.54 -13.55
N ASN A 75 -5.19 -4.26 -13.41
CA ASN A 75 -6.14 -4.00 -12.33
C ASN A 75 -5.54 -4.42 -10.99
N GLY A 76 -6.20 -4.00 -9.91
CA GLY A 76 -5.67 -4.22 -8.58
C GLY A 76 -5.53 -5.68 -8.19
N THR A 77 -6.45 -6.54 -8.64
CA THR A 77 -6.36 -7.97 -8.32
C THR A 77 -5.12 -8.61 -8.93
N GLU A 78 -4.84 -8.27 -10.18
CA GLU A 78 -3.63 -8.76 -10.85
C GLU A 78 -2.36 -8.25 -10.17
N ALA A 79 -2.38 -6.97 -9.80
CA ALA A 79 -1.24 -6.37 -9.11
C ALA A 79 -1.01 -7.04 -7.76
N ILE A 80 -2.08 -7.31 -7.02
CA ILE A 80 -1.98 -7.98 -5.72
C ILE A 80 -1.37 -9.37 -5.87
N GLU A 81 -1.82 -10.14 -6.87
CA GLU A 81 -1.24 -11.45 -7.16
C GLU A 81 0.26 -11.34 -7.42
N TYR A 82 0.65 -10.36 -8.22
CA TYR A 82 2.06 -10.13 -8.52
C TYR A 82 2.85 -9.82 -7.25
N PHE A 83 2.35 -8.87 -6.44
CA PHE A 83 3.05 -8.49 -5.21
C PHE A 83 3.16 -9.66 -4.24
N ARG A 84 2.11 -10.45 -4.12
CA ARG A 84 2.13 -11.62 -3.24
C ARG A 84 3.14 -12.66 -3.69
N ALA A 85 3.29 -12.83 -5.00
CA ALA A 85 4.22 -13.80 -5.56
C ALA A 85 5.68 -13.32 -5.46
N GLN A 86 5.91 -12.04 -5.77
CA GLN A 86 7.26 -11.49 -5.86
C GLN A 86 7.77 -10.93 -4.53
N TYR A 87 6.88 -10.38 -3.71
CA TYR A 87 7.25 -9.70 -2.47
C TYR A 87 6.35 -10.16 -1.33
N PRO A 88 6.39 -11.48 -0.99
CA PRO A 88 5.44 -12.04 -0.03
C PRO A 88 5.55 -11.47 1.38
N SER A 89 6.67 -10.83 1.71
CA SER A 89 6.82 -10.25 3.04
C SER A 89 6.22 -8.84 3.17
N ILE A 90 5.82 -8.21 2.06
CA ILE A 90 5.22 -6.88 2.12
C ILE A 90 3.71 -7.02 2.32
N PRO A 91 3.16 -6.57 3.45
CA PRO A 91 1.71 -6.64 3.66
C PRO A 91 0.97 -5.71 2.71
N ILE A 92 -0.22 -6.16 2.28
CA ILE A 92 -1.05 -5.42 1.34
C ILE A 92 -2.37 -5.08 2.01
N ILE A 93 -2.74 -3.80 1.98
CA ILE A 93 -4.04 -3.31 2.42
C ILE A 93 -4.83 -3.01 1.17
N VAL A 94 -6.00 -3.62 1.02
CA VAL A 94 -6.88 -3.35 -0.12
C VAL A 94 -7.83 -2.23 0.25
N GLN A 95 -8.01 -1.28 -0.67
CA GLN A 95 -8.88 -0.13 -0.47
C GLN A 95 -9.76 0.01 -1.70
N THR A 96 -11.07 0.07 -1.52
CA THR A 96 -11.99 0.13 -2.65
C THR A 96 -13.22 0.97 -2.37
N GLY A 97 -13.72 1.65 -3.42
CA GLY A 97 -15.00 2.34 -3.37
C GLY A 97 -16.19 1.43 -3.74
N TYR A 98 -15.90 0.20 -4.12
CA TYR A 98 -16.92 -0.75 -4.60
C TYR A 98 -16.83 -2.04 -3.78
N PRO A 99 -17.39 -2.04 -2.57
CA PRO A 99 -17.25 -3.20 -1.68
C PRO A 99 -17.93 -4.44 -2.26
N ASP A 100 -17.26 -5.56 -2.08
CA ASP A 100 -17.70 -6.87 -2.55
C ASP A 100 -17.28 -7.89 -1.49
N LEU A 101 -18.25 -8.43 -0.79
CA LEU A 101 -17.99 -9.31 0.35
C LEU A 101 -17.27 -10.59 -0.06
N GLN A 102 -17.65 -11.18 -1.19
CA GLN A 102 -17.02 -12.41 -1.66
C GLN A 102 -15.56 -12.15 -2.03
N LEU A 103 -15.30 -11.05 -2.70
CA LEU A 103 -13.94 -10.69 -3.07
C LEU A 103 -13.11 -10.38 -1.84
N ALA A 104 -13.68 -9.63 -0.89
CA ALA A 104 -12.99 -9.32 0.35
C ALA A 104 -12.59 -10.59 1.10
N THR A 105 -13.51 -11.53 1.22
CA THR A 105 -13.25 -12.80 1.88
C THR A 105 -12.13 -13.56 1.18
N SER A 106 -12.18 -13.61 -0.16
CA SER A 106 -11.17 -14.30 -0.96
C SER A 106 -9.79 -13.67 -0.75
N LEU A 107 -9.72 -12.34 -0.80
CA LEU A 107 -8.44 -11.64 -0.65
C LEU A 107 -7.86 -11.83 0.74
N LEU A 108 -8.69 -11.77 1.78
CA LEU A 108 -8.23 -11.99 3.14
C LEU A 108 -7.71 -13.42 3.32
N ARG A 109 -8.37 -14.40 2.71
CA ARG A 109 -7.89 -15.79 2.72
C ARG A 109 -6.56 -15.95 2.00
N GLN A 110 -6.34 -15.14 0.96
CA GLN A 110 -5.09 -15.16 0.23
C GLN A 110 -3.97 -14.44 0.97
N GLY A 111 -4.29 -13.79 2.09
CA GLY A 111 -3.29 -13.21 2.95
C GLY A 111 -3.09 -11.71 2.85
N VAL A 112 -4.04 -10.96 2.23
CA VAL A 112 -3.96 -9.51 2.35
C VAL A 112 -4.16 -9.10 3.80
N ALA A 113 -3.52 -8.03 4.22
CA ALA A 113 -3.50 -7.64 5.62
C ALA A 113 -4.83 -7.06 6.08
N ASP A 114 -5.51 -6.32 5.22
CA ASP A 114 -6.79 -5.71 5.56
C ASP A 114 -7.53 -5.26 4.30
N TYR A 115 -8.81 -4.94 4.48
CA TYR A 115 -9.70 -4.55 3.40
C TYR A 115 -10.49 -3.34 3.88
N LEU A 116 -10.29 -2.20 3.23
CA LEU A 116 -10.93 -0.94 3.62
C LEU A 116 -11.87 -0.45 2.53
N VAL A 117 -12.98 0.15 2.94
CA VAL A 117 -13.98 0.71 2.02
C VAL A 117 -13.87 2.23 2.04
N LYS A 118 -13.75 2.83 0.85
CA LYS A 118 -13.67 4.28 0.69
C LYS A 118 -15.03 4.93 0.95
N PRO A 119 -15.09 6.14 1.50
CA PRO A 119 -13.97 6.92 2.00
C PRO A 119 -13.48 6.37 3.34
N VAL A 120 -12.16 6.31 3.51
CA VAL A 120 -11.55 5.75 4.71
C VAL A 120 -11.27 6.88 5.70
N ASP A 121 -11.75 6.70 6.92
CA ASP A 121 -11.46 7.63 8.01
C ASP A 121 -9.96 7.69 8.28
N SER A 122 -9.45 8.90 8.57
CA SER A 122 -8.02 9.12 8.79
C SER A 122 -7.47 8.23 9.90
N GLU A 123 -8.17 8.15 11.02
CA GLU A 123 -7.71 7.34 12.15
C GLU A 123 -7.68 5.85 11.78
N LYS A 124 -8.68 5.39 11.04
CA LYS A 124 -8.73 4.02 10.58
C LYS A 124 -7.58 3.71 9.64
N LEU A 125 -7.29 4.62 8.71
CA LEU A 125 -6.20 4.44 7.78
C LEU A 125 -4.87 4.35 8.51
N ILE A 126 -4.63 5.27 9.43
CA ILE A 126 -3.38 5.31 10.20
C ILE A 126 -3.22 4.05 11.03
N SER A 127 -4.27 3.62 11.73
CA SER A 127 -4.17 2.44 12.58
C SER A 127 -3.98 1.16 11.77
N THR A 128 -4.61 1.07 10.62
CA THR A 128 -4.47 -0.09 9.74
C THR A 128 -3.04 -0.18 9.18
N VAL A 129 -2.50 0.95 8.76
CA VAL A 129 -1.12 1.01 8.27
C VAL A 129 -0.14 0.66 9.40
N ALA A 130 -0.36 1.18 10.58
CA ALA A 130 0.52 0.89 11.72
C ALA A 130 0.61 -0.60 12.02
N LYS A 131 -0.54 -1.29 11.99
CA LYS A 131 -0.56 -2.74 12.20
C LYS A 131 0.20 -3.48 11.10
N ALA A 132 0.02 -3.05 9.86
CA ALA A 132 0.69 -3.69 8.72
C ALA A 132 2.20 -3.50 8.80
N VAL A 133 2.65 -2.31 9.17
CA VAL A 133 4.08 -2.03 9.32
C VAL A 133 4.70 -2.92 10.41
N GLU A 134 3.98 -3.13 11.51
CA GLU A 134 4.43 -4.05 12.55
C GLU A 134 4.61 -5.48 12.02
N GLN A 135 3.67 -5.95 11.20
CA GLN A 135 3.76 -7.27 10.59
C GLN A 135 5.00 -7.38 9.72
N ARG A 136 5.32 -6.33 8.97
CA ARG A 136 6.48 -6.30 8.09
C ARG A 136 7.78 -6.42 8.89
N SER A 137 7.80 -5.84 10.07
CA SER A 137 9.01 -5.81 10.92
C SER A 137 9.36 -7.15 11.52
N ILE A 138 8.39 -8.03 11.61
CA ILE A 138 8.59 -9.36 12.17
C ILE A 138 9.03 -10.34 11.10
#